data_d487c1823a1b42cc884c1ddecb9dd026
#
_entry.id   d487c1823a1b42cc884c1ddecb9dd026
#
_cell.length_a   1.000
_cell.length_b   1.000
_cell.length_c   1.000
_cell.angle_alpha   90.00
_cell.angle_beta   90.00
_cell.angle_gamma   90.00
#
_symmetry.space_group_name_H-M   'P 1'
#
loop_
_entity.id
_entity.type
_entity.pdbx_description
1 polymer ?
#
loop_
_entity_poly.entity_id
_entity_poly.type
_entity_poly.pdbx_seq_one_letter_code
_entity_poly.pdbx_strand_id
1 'polypeptide(L)'
;MSATSTTVNARRSRASFLRGATLGGGLAAAGVVLASRPERAGSAPSAERDAEILTFVLQVERLQAAFYGEAFDNGRIVGEPRELARVVGDHERAHVRFIERRLGRAPRPPRFDFGRATTDPAAFFEAGRRIEDIGVRAYNAQAPNLTDAALRVAARIVSVEARHAAWIRDLAGVDPAPDAAEPALSTEQVQAELRDTGFIR
;
A
#
# COMPACT_ATOMS: atom_id res chain seq x y z
N MET A 1 6.96 20.81 -48.11
CA MET A 1 7.30 21.44 -46.82
C MET A 1 6.12 21.25 -45.89
N SER A 2 6.12 20.18 -45.09
CA SER A 2 5.05 19.85 -44.14
C SER A 2 5.52 20.21 -42.73
N ALA A 3 4.77 21.10 -42.09
CA ALA A 3 5.02 21.51 -40.71
C ALA A 3 4.33 20.50 -39.76
N THR A 4 5.13 19.80 -38.96
CA THR A 4 4.68 18.91 -37.88
C THR A 4 4.31 19.76 -36.67
N SER A 5 3.03 19.79 -36.34
CA SER A 5 2.50 20.47 -35.16
C SER A 5 2.77 19.60 -33.94
N THR A 6 3.70 20.02 -33.09
CA THR A 6 3.95 19.41 -31.78
C THR A 6 2.92 19.92 -30.77
N THR A 7 1.99 19.07 -30.38
CA THR A 7 1.01 19.38 -29.32
C THR A 7 1.71 19.33 -27.96
N VAL A 8 1.97 20.49 -27.36
CA VAL A 8 2.48 20.65 -26.01
C VAL A 8 1.35 20.34 -25.04
N ASN A 9 1.53 19.25 -24.28
CA ASN A 9 0.61 18.83 -23.22
C ASN A 9 0.65 19.86 -22.08
N ALA A 10 -0.40 20.65 -21.93
CA ALA A 10 -0.49 21.73 -20.95
C ALA A 10 -0.59 21.14 -19.55
N ARG A 11 0.48 21.27 -18.75
CA ARG A 11 0.48 20.96 -17.32
C ARG A 11 -0.58 21.81 -16.62
N ARG A 12 -1.60 21.16 -16.06
CA ARG A 12 -2.61 21.82 -15.24
C ARG A 12 -1.94 22.39 -13.99
N SER A 13 -2.00 23.71 -13.80
CA SER A 13 -1.39 24.40 -12.67
C SER A 13 -2.22 24.20 -11.39
N ARG A 14 -1.56 24.23 -10.24
CA ARG A 14 -2.17 24.16 -8.90
C ARG A 14 -3.27 25.22 -8.67
N ALA A 15 -3.22 26.33 -9.41
CA ALA A 15 -4.21 27.40 -9.35
C ALA A 15 -5.58 27.03 -9.97
N SER A 16 -5.64 26.02 -10.85
CA SER A 16 -6.89 25.56 -11.46
C SER A 16 -7.73 24.70 -10.52
N PHE A 17 -7.10 24.06 -9.54
CA PHE A 17 -7.77 23.19 -8.58
C PHE A 17 -8.61 23.99 -7.54
N LEU A 18 -8.16 25.20 -7.19
CA LEU A 18 -8.81 26.01 -6.14
C LEU A 18 -9.96 26.88 -6.64
N ARG A 19 -10.22 26.97 -7.96
CA ARG A 19 -11.29 27.84 -8.52
C ARG A 19 -12.61 27.15 -8.77
N GLY A 20 -12.73 25.82 -8.47
CA GLY A 20 -13.94 25.05 -8.68
C GLY A 20 -14.92 25.04 -7.50
N ALA A 21 -14.63 25.70 -6.38
CA ALA A 21 -15.35 25.54 -5.13
C ALA A 21 -16.25 26.72 -4.70
N THR A 22 -16.63 27.62 -5.60
CA THR A 22 -17.62 28.66 -5.26
C THR A 22 -18.53 28.94 -6.45
N LEU A 23 -19.78 28.58 -6.36
CA LEU A 23 -21.02 29.23 -6.74
C LEU A 23 -22.10 28.21 -7.09
N GLY A 24 -23.18 28.22 -6.31
CA GLY A 24 -24.41 27.51 -6.62
C GLY A 24 -25.25 27.24 -5.39
N GLY A 25 -25.80 28.28 -4.77
CA GLY A 25 -26.85 28.11 -3.75
C GLY A 25 -28.14 27.62 -4.39
N GLY A 26 -28.82 26.68 -3.74
CA GLY A 26 -30.13 26.19 -4.13
C GLY A 26 -30.59 25.15 -3.11
N LEU A 27 -31.44 25.57 -2.18
CA LEU A 27 -32.16 24.75 -1.21
C LEU A 27 -32.99 23.67 -1.91
N ALA A 28 -32.66 22.40 -1.70
CA ALA A 28 -33.61 21.30 -1.74
C ALA A 28 -33.17 20.29 -0.67
N ALA A 29 -33.86 20.35 0.48
CA ALA A 29 -33.75 19.34 1.52
C ALA A 29 -34.44 18.06 1.03
N ALA A 30 -33.71 17.22 0.30
CA ALA A 30 -34.04 15.82 0.13
C ALA A 30 -33.14 15.07 1.10
N GLY A 31 -33.67 14.65 2.23
CA GLY A 31 -33.03 13.81 3.21
C GLY A 31 -32.67 12.48 2.58
N VAL A 32 -31.44 12.38 2.10
CA VAL A 32 -30.79 11.09 1.88
C VAL A 32 -30.44 10.58 3.29
N VAL A 33 -31.34 9.83 3.87
CA VAL A 33 -31.01 8.91 4.96
C VAL A 33 -30.07 7.88 4.34
N LEU A 34 -28.77 8.18 4.37
CA LEU A 34 -27.76 7.15 4.28
C LEU A 34 -28.07 6.22 5.46
N ALA A 35 -28.74 5.11 5.17
CA ALA A 35 -28.83 4.02 6.10
C ALA A 35 -27.38 3.55 6.34
N SER A 36 -26.74 4.15 7.35
CA SER A 36 -25.51 3.63 7.92
C SER A 36 -25.84 2.20 8.35
N ARG A 37 -25.39 1.22 7.53
CA ARG A 37 -25.22 -0.13 8.06
C ARG A 37 -24.49 0.05 9.39
N PRO A 38 -24.94 -0.58 10.47
CA PRO A 38 -24.12 -0.61 11.67
C PRO A 38 -22.83 -1.34 11.27
N GLU A 39 -21.78 -0.58 11.01
CA GLU A 39 -20.43 -1.12 11.15
C GLU A 39 -20.44 -1.75 12.54
N ARG A 40 -20.07 -3.02 12.65
CA ARG A 40 -19.80 -3.61 13.95
C ARG A 40 -18.94 -2.60 14.67
N ALA A 41 -19.45 -2.05 15.77
CA ALA A 41 -18.73 -1.09 16.59
C ALA A 41 -17.38 -1.71 16.90
N GLY A 42 -16.35 -1.31 16.16
CA GLY A 42 -14.99 -1.70 16.43
C GLY A 42 -14.71 -1.28 17.86
N SER A 43 -14.12 -2.15 18.68
CA SER A 43 -13.68 -1.77 20.01
C SER A 43 -12.84 -0.50 19.88
N ALA A 44 -13.02 0.45 20.82
CA ALA A 44 -12.25 1.69 20.83
C ALA A 44 -10.73 1.40 20.72
N PRO A 45 -9.95 2.28 20.11
CA PRO A 45 -8.50 2.14 20.07
C PRO A 45 -7.92 1.87 21.45
N SER A 46 -7.12 0.81 21.57
CA SER A 46 -6.47 0.39 22.81
C SER A 46 -5.11 -0.24 22.53
N ALA A 47 -4.28 -0.42 23.54
CA ALA A 47 -2.98 -1.06 23.38
C ALA A 47 -3.09 -2.52 22.89
N GLU A 48 -4.13 -3.23 23.34
CA GLU A 48 -4.43 -4.60 22.90
C GLU A 48 -4.82 -4.60 21.42
N ARG A 49 -5.66 -3.65 21.01
CA ARG A 49 -6.05 -3.50 19.62
C ARG A 49 -4.87 -3.11 18.71
N ASP A 50 -4.01 -2.21 19.19
CA ASP A 50 -2.75 -1.89 18.51
C ASP A 50 -1.89 -3.14 18.27
N ALA A 51 -1.79 -4.04 19.28
CA ALA A 51 -1.01 -5.27 19.15
C ALA A 51 -1.62 -6.25 18.13
N GLU A 52 -2.95 -6.39 18.08
CA GLU A 52 -3.65 -7.16 17.04
C GLU A 52 -3.36 -6.62 15.64
N ILE A 53 -3.49 -5.31 15.47
CA ILE A 53 -3.23 -4.61 14.21
C ILE A 53 -1.76 -4.76 13.80
N LEU A 54 -0.82 -4.54 14.71
CA LEU A 54 0.60 -4.74 14.46
C LEU A 54 0.92 -6.18 14.07
N THR A 55 0.22 -7.16 14.63
CA THR A 55 0.36 -8.57 14.26
C THR A 55 -0.10 -8.81 12.82
N PHE A 56 -1.19 -8.18 12.42
CA PHE A 56 -1.70 -8.28 11.03
C PHE A 56 -0.74 -7.61 10.04
N VAL A 57 -0.35 -6.36 10.25
CA VAL A 57 0.55 -5.66 9.32
C VAL A 57 1.93 -6.33 9.28
N LEU A 58 2.41 -6.93 10.37
CA LEU A 58 3.64 -7.72 10.39
C LEU A 58 3.63 -8.87 9.38
N GLN A 59 2.48 -9.49 9.11
CA GLN A 59 2.38 -10.54 8.09
C GLN A 59 2.61 -9.97 6.69
N VAL A 60 2.09 -8.77 6.41
CA VAL A 60 2.28 -8.08 5.13
C VAL A 60 3.75 -7.70 4.96
N GLU A 61 4.35 -7.04 5.94
CA GLU A 61 5.77 -6.65 5.90
C GLU A 61 6.71 -7.86 5.72
N ARG A 62 6.43 -8.97 6.39
CA ARG A 62 7.21 -10.20 6.24
C ARG A 62 7.11 -10.82 4.85
N LEU A 63 5.91 -10.74 4.23
CA LEU A 63 5.72 -11.18 2.85
C LEU A 63 6.53 -10.30 1.90
N GLN A 64 6.46 -8.97 2.03
CA GLN A 64 7.22 -8.03 1.22
C GLN A 64 8.73 -8.21 1.42
N ALA A 65 9.20 -8.28 2.66
CA ALA A 65 10.61 -8.53 2.98
C ALA A 65 11.14 -9.84 2.36
N ALA A 66 10.33 -10.91 2.40
CA ALA A 66 10.70 -12.19 1.82
C ALA A 66 10.69 -12.15 0.30
N PHE A 67 9.69 -11.54 -0.32
CA PHE A 67 9.56 -11.38 -1.77
C PHE A 67 10.75 -10.65 -2.37
N TYR A 68 11.07 -9.47 -1.87
CA TYR A 68 12.18 -8.68 -2.37
C TYR A 68 13.54 -9.30 -2.04
N GLY A 69 13.66 -9.93 -0.86
CA GLY A 69 14.85 -10.67 -0.50
C GLY A 69 15.12 -11.81 -1.48
N GLU A 70 14.15 -12.66 -1.75
CA GLU A 70 14.29 -13.77 -2.70
C GLU A 70 14.56 -13.27 -4.13
N ALA A 71 13.86 -12.22 -4.59
CA ALA A 71 14.08 -11.63 -5.90
C ALA A 71 15.50 -11.07 -6.07
N PHE A 72 16.05 -10.47 -5.02
CA PHE A 72 17.43 -9.97 -5.02
C PHE A 72 18.46 -11.12 -5.01
N ASP A 73 18.26 -12.10 -4.13
CA ASP A 73 19.24 -13.16 -3.84
C ASP A 73 19.40 -14.17 -4.99
N ASN A 74 18.30 -14.49 -5.70
CA ASN A 74 18.37 -15.45 -6.81
C ASN A 74 19.05 -14.89 -8.07
N GLY A 75 19.23 -13.57 -8.18
CA GLY A 75 19.98 -12.90 -9.25
C GLY A 75 19.31 -12.95 -10.64
N ARG A 76 18.05 -13.39 -10.75
CA ARG A 76 17.31 -13.45 -12.01
C ARG A 76 16.73 -12.11 -12.41
N ILE A 77 16.36 -11.32 -11.43
CA ILE A 77 15.94 -9.93 -11.62
C ILE A 77 17.22 -9.08 -11.69
N VAL A 78 17.39 -8.33 -12.77
CA VAL A 78 18.63 -7.57 -13.06
C VAL A 78 18.35 -6.11 -13.33
N GLY A 79 19.39 -5.27 -13.33
CA GLY A 79 19.27 -3.84 -13.60
C GLY A 79 18.54 -3.08 -12.50
N GLU A 80 17.79 -2.05 -12.87
CA GLU A 80 17.06 -1.18 -11.96
C GLU A 80 16.00 -1.91 -11.11
N PRO A 81 15.23 -2.90 -11.63
CA PRO A 81 14.35 -3.73 -10.82
C PRO A 81 15.07 -4.50 -9.70
N ARG A 82 16.32 -4.91 -9.93
CA ARG A 82 17.12 -5.55 -8.87
C ARG A 82 17.54 -4.55 -7.80
N GLU A 83 17.86 -3.32 -8.18
CA GLU A 83 18.17 -2.26 -7.23
C GLU A 83 16.94 -1.89 -6.40
N LEU A 84 15.75 -1.81 -7.02
CA LEU A 84 14.48 -1.68 -6.31
C LEU A 84 14.33 -2.82 -5.29
N ALA A 85 14.49 -4.09 -5.70
CA ALA A 85 14.36 -5.24 -4.81
C ALA A 85 15.31 -5.16 -3.60
N ARG A 86 16.54 -4.67 -3.81
CA ARG A 86 17.52 -4.45 -2.74
C ARG A 86 17.04 -3.38 -1.76
N VAL A 87 16.69 -2.19 -2.27
CA VAL A 87 16.34 -1.03 -1.44
C VAL A 87 15.03 -1.25 -0.69
N VAL A 88 13.98 -1.68 -1.42
CA VAL A 88 12.68 -1.96 -0.80
C VAL A 88 12.81 -3.11 0.20
N GLY A 89 13.50 -4.20 -0.17
CA GLY A 89 13.75 -5.31 0.75
C GLY A 89 14.49 -4.90 2.04
N ASP A 90 15.42 -3.93 1.97
CA ASP A 90 16.07 -3.36 3.16
C ASP A 90 15.06 -2.59 4.04
N HIS A 91 14.18 -1.81 3.42
CA HIS A 91 13.14 -1.06 4.12
C HIS A 91 12.15 -2.02 4.81
N GLU A 92 11.64 -3.03 4.09
CA GLU A 92 10.69 -4.01 4.65
C GLU A 92 11.29 -4.79 5.81
N ARG A 93 12.55 -5.21 5.72
CA ARG A 93 13.26 -5.82 6.85
C ARG A 93 13.39 -4.87 8.04
N ALA A 94 13.51 -3.57 7.80
CA ALA A 94 13.54 -2.57 8.87
C ALA A 94 12.16 -2.38 9.51
N HIS A 95 11.08 -2.37 8.71
CA HIS A 95 9.70 -2.34 9.19
C HIS A 95 9.38 -3.58 10.04
N VAL A 96 9.70 -4.79 9.55
CA VAL A 96 9.56 -6.04 10.30
C VAL A 96 10.25 -5.93 11.67
N ARG A 97 11.53 -5.57 11.72
CA ARG A 97 12.26 -5.44 12.99
C ARG A 97 11.65 -4.40 13.92
N PHE A 98 11.14 -3.31 13.34
CA PHE A 98 10.49 -2.27 14.12
C PHE A 98 9.21 -2.78 14.78
N ILE A 99 8.33 -3.44 14.01
CA ILE A 99 7.05 -3.98 14.51
C ILE A 99 7.30 -5.09 15.54
N GLU A 100 8.24 -5.99 15.27
CA GLU A 100 8.60 -7.08 16.21
C GLU A 100 9.08 -6.53 17.57
N ARG A 101 9.88 -5.47 17.57
CA ARG A 101 10.28 -4.79 18.81
C ARG A 101 9.10 -4.19 19.57
N ARG A 102 8.09 -3.67 18.85
CA ARG A 102 6.89 -3.10 19.48
C ARG A 102 5.99 -4.17 20.07
N LEU A 103 5.89 -5.31 19.41
CA LEU A 103 5.12 -6.46 19.90
C LEU A 103 5.79 -7.17 21.08
N GLY A 104 7.11 -7.09 21.22
CA GLY A 104 7.89 -7.83 22.20
C GLY A 104 7.93 -9.33 21.91
N ARG A 105 6.79 -9.94 21.65
CA ARG A 105 6.66 -11.34 21.22
C ARG A 105 5.86 -11.40 19.91
N ALA A 106 6.55 -11.63 18.81
CA ALA A 106 5.93 -11.80 17.50
C ALA A 106 5.57 -13.27 17.21
N PRO A 107 4.49 -13.56 16.48
CA PRO A 107 4.20 -14.91 16.01
C PRO A 107 5.30 -15.40 15.06
N ARG A 108 5.41 -16.73 14.91
CA ARG A 108 6.32 -17.32 13.92
C ARG A 108 5.88 -16.89 12.51
N PRO A 109 6.84 -16.52 11.60
CA PRO A 109 6.50 -16.21 10.24
C PRO A 109 5.91 -17.42 9.51
N PRO A 110 4.94 -17.23 8.60
CA PRO A 110 4.50 -18.27 7.70
C PRO A 110 5.63 -18.64 6.73
N ARG A 111 5.43 -19.74 5.97
CA ARG A 111 6.26 -20.02 4.81
C ARG A 111 5.71 -19.28 3.60
N PHE A 112 6.59 -18.84 2.73
CA PHE A 112 6.22 -18.20 1.48
C PHE A 112 6.68 -19.04 0.30
N ASP A 113 5.94 -18.93 -0.79
CA ASP A 113 6.26 -19.55 -2.08
C ASP A 113 5.85 -18.56 -3.18
N PHE A 114 6.82 -17.94 -3.78
CA PHE A 114 6.60 -16.90 -4.80
C PHE A 114 6.64 -17.47 -6.23
N GLY A 115 7.02 -18.74 -6.39
CA GLY A 115 7.11 -19.37 -7.71
C GLY A 115 7.96 -18.54 -8.69
N ARG A 116 7.39 -18.21 -9.84
CA ARG A 116 8.09 -17.41 -10.86
C ARG A 116 8.13 -15.91 -10.55
N ALA A 117 7.39 -15.41 -9.58
CA ALA A 117 7.28 -13.98 -9.32
C ALA A 117 8.60 -13.34 -8.86
N THR A 118 9.57 -14.12 -8.38
CA THR A 118 10.89 -13.63 -8.00
C THR A 118 11.98 -13.92 -9.05
N THR A 119 11.62 -14.59 -10.15
CA THR A 119 12.60 -15.05 -11.18
C THR A 119 12.28 -14.58 -12.59
N ASP A 120 11.03 -14.18 -12.88
CA ASP A 120 10.57 -13.67 -14.17
C ASP A 120 10.24 -12.17 -14.04
N PRO A 121 10.82 -11.29 -14.87
CA PRO A 121 10.65 -9.85 -14.72
C PRO A 121 9.19 -9.38 -14.82
N ALA A 122 8.38 -9.95 -15.74
CA ALA A 122 6.99 -9.55 -15.89
C ALA A 122 6.16 -9.97 -14.67
N ALA A 123 6.35 -11.20 -14.19
CA ALA A 123 5.70 -11.69 -12.97
C ALA A 123 6.17 -10.94 -11.72
N PHE A 124 7.43 -10.50 -11.67
CA PHE A 124 7.97 -9.66 -10.59
C PHE A 124 7.24 -8.32 -10.48
N PHE A 125 7.06 -7.62 -11.60
CA PHE A 125 6.33 -6.36 -11.60
C PHE A 125 4.85 -6.53 -11.24
N GLU A 126 4.19 -7.57 -11.74
CA GLU A 126 2.80 -7.86 -11.42
C GLU A 126 2.62 -8.12 -9.93
N ALA A 127 3.43 -9.04 -9.38
CA ALA A 127 3.38 -9.40 -7.97
C ALA A 127 3.80 -8.25 -7.07
N GLY A 128 4.89 -7.57 -7.39
CA GLY A 128 5.42 -6.47 -6.58
C GLY A 128 4.42 -5.31 -6.47
N ARG A 129 3.80 -4.88 -7.57
CA ARG A 129 2.74 -3.85 -7.51
C ARG A 129 1.61 -4.28 -6.59
N ARG A 130 1.16 -5.54 -6.72
CA ARG A 130 0.07 -6.06 -5.91
C ARG A 130 0.39 -6.07 -4.42
N ILE A 131 1.59 -6.55 -4.03
CA ILE A 131 1.96 -6.62 -2.61
C ILE A 131 2.21 -5.24 -2.00
N GLU A 132 2.75 -4.29 -2.76
CA GLU A 132 2.90 -2.90 -2.29
C GLU A 132 1.53 -2.23 -2.08
N ASP A 133 0.59 -2.41 -3.00
CA ASP A 133 -0.78 -1.91 -2.83
C ASP A 133 -1.45 -2.51 -1.60
N ILE A 134 -1.23 -3.80 -1.33
CA ILE A 134 -1.72 -4.45 -0.11
C ILE A 134 -1.08 -3.81 1.14
N GLY A 135 0.21 -3.50 1.10
CA GLY A 135 0.91 -2.79 2.18
C GLY A 135 0.25 -1.46 2.51
N VAL A 136 0.09 -0.57 1.51
CA VAL A 136 -0.58 0.72 1.68
C VAL A 136 -1.99 0.56 2.24
N ARG A 137 -2.79 -0.36 1.67
CA ARG A 137 -4.19 -0.61 2.07
C ARG A 137 -4.29 -1.20 3.48
N ALA A 138 -3.35 -2.06 3.87
CA ALA A 138 -3.31 -2.62 5.21
C ALA A 138 -3.17 -1.55 6.29
N TYR A 139 -2.29 -0.59 6.10
CA TYR A 139 -2.15 0.54 7.02
C TYR A 139 -3.35 1.47 7.01
N ASN A 140 -3.85 1.84 5.82
CA ASN A 140 -4.99 2.74 5.69
C ASN A 140 -6.27 2.15 6.28
N ALA A 141 -6.55 0.86 6.08
CA ALA A 141 -7.70 0.17 6.64
C ALA A 141 -7.68 0.12 8.18
N GLN A 142 -6.49 0.11 8.78
CA GLN A 142 -6.33 0.04 10.22
C GLN A 142 -6.18 1.41 10.90
N ALA A 143 -5.88 2.47 10.16
CA ALA A 143 -5.64 3.79 10.72
C ALA A 143 -6.73 4.27 11.70
N PRO A 144 -8.05 4.10 11.43
CA PRO A 144 -9.10 4.52 12.36
C PRO A 144 -9.15 3.71 13.67
N ASN A 145 -8.52 2.55 13.71
CA ASN A 145 -8.57 1.61 14.83
C ASN A 145 -7.35 1.73 15.76
N LEU A 146 -6.35 2.52 15.39
CA LEU A 146 -5.11 2.69 16.13
C LEU A 146 -5.24 3.80 17.19
N THR A 147 -4.55 3.60 18.32
CA THR A 147 -4.32 4.73 19.24
C THR A 147 -3.51 5.85 18.55
N ASP A 148 -3.60 7.08 19.04
CA ASP A 148 -2.84 8.21 18.50
C ASP A 148 -1.33 7.94 18.44
N ALA A 149 -0.81 7.22 19.44
CA ALA A 149 0.61 6.88 19.49
C ALA A 149 1.00 5.89 18.38
N ALA A 150 0.17 4.86 18.15
CA ALA A 150 0.39 3.87 17.10
C ALA A 150 0.12 4.46 15.71
N LEU A 151 -0.91 5.29 15.57
CA LEU A 151 -1.24 5.99 14.32
C LEU A 151 -0.09 6.87 13.82
N ARG A 152 0.54 7.65 14.70
CA ARG A 152 1.72 8.48 14.33
C ARG A 152 2.88 7.64 13.78
N VAL A 153 3.02 6.42 14.26
CA VAL A 153 4.05 5.50 13.76
C VAL A 153 3.63 4.88 12.42
N ALA A 154 2.41 4.37 12.34
CA ALA A 154 1.85 3.79 11.12
C ALA A 154 1.90 4.79 9.95
N ALA A 155 1.57 6.06 10.20
CA ALA A 155 1.64 7.13 9.19
C ALA A 155 3.06 7.32 8.60
N ARG A 156 4.13 7.09 9.38
CA ARG A 156 5.51 7.16 8.89
C ARG A 156 5.85 5.98 7.99
N ILE A 157 5.34 4.80 8.30
CA ILE A 157 5.58 3.61 7.48
C ILE A 157 4.75 3.70 6.19
N VAL A 158 3.45 3.94 6.26
CA VAL A 158 2.60 3.99 5.06
C VAL A 158 3.06 5.04 4.05
N SER A 159 3.69 6.12 4.51
CA SER A 159 4.28 7.11 3.60
C SER A 159 5.50 6.55 2.84
N VAL A 160 6.17 5.52 3.36
CA VAL A 160 7.25 4.79 2.67
C VAL A 160 6.64 3.78 1.72
N GLU A 161 5.64 2.98 2.17
CA GLU A 161 4.90 2.04 1.35
C GLU A 161 4.35 2.68 0.07
N ALA A 162 3.74 3.86 0.17
CA ALA A 162 3.24 4.59 -0.99
C ALA A 162 4.36 4.96 -1.99
N ARG A 163 5.59 5.21 -1.52
CA ARG A 163 6.74 5.44 -2.40
C ARG A 163 7.25 4.16 -3.06
N HIS A 164 7.23 3.03 -2.36
CA HIS A 164 7.55 1.73 -2.92
C HIS A 164 6.55 1.37 -4.03
N ALA A 165 5.25 1.50 -3.75
CA ALA A 165 4.19 1.29 -4.73
C ALA A 165 4.34 2.17 -5.97
N ALA A 166 4.69 3.46 -5.80
CA ALA A 166 4.93 4.36 -6.91
C ALA A 166 6.18 3.96 -7.71
N TRP A 167 7.28 3.59 -7.04
CA TRP A 167 8.51 3.22 -7.72
C TRP A 167 8.38 1.94 -8.54
N ILE A 168 7.74 0.90 -8.00
CA ILE A 168 7.54 -0.31 -8.79
C ILE A 168 6.59 -0.11 -9.96
N ARG A 169 5.59 0.78 -9.85
CA ARG A 169 4.72 1.17 -10.96
C ARG A 169 5.50 1.89 -12.06
N ASP A 170 6.35 2.86 -11.69
CA ASP A 170 7.19 3.61 -12.63
C ASP A 170 8.08 2.66 -13.44
N LEU A 171 8.78 1.74 -12.78
CA LEU A 171 9.62 0.74 -13.44
C LEU A 171 8.81 -0.25 -14.30
N ALA A 172 7.55 -0.50 -13.96
CA ALA A 172 6.65 -1.30 -14.77
C ALA A 172 6.06 -0.54 -15.97
N GLY A 173 6.38 0.75 -16.14
CA GLY A 173 5.89 1.58 -17.22
C GLY A 173 4.40 1.98 -17.09
N VAL A 174 3.84 1.96 -15.87
CA VAL A 174 2.46 2.38 -15.58
C VAL A 174 2.46 3.63 -14.70
N ASP A 175 1.30 4.30 -14.60
CA ASP A 175 1.18 5.53 -13.81
C ASP A 175 1.58 5.29 -12.34
N PRO A 176 2.59 6.00 -11.81
CA PRO A 176 3.02 5.87 -10.41
C PRO A 176 1.96 6.28 -9.39
N ALA A 177 1.04 7.17 -9.75
CA ALA A 177 0.00 7.72 -8.88
C ALA A 177 -1.35 7.79 -9.62
N PRO A 178 -1.97 6.63 -9.92
CA PRO A 178 -3.16 6.56 -10.76
C PRO A 178 -4.38 7.25 -10.14
N ASP A 179 -4.47 7.23 -8.82
CA ASP A 179 -5.60 7.73 -8.06
C ASP A 179 -5.20 8.85 -7.08
N ALA A 180 -6.13 9.76 -6.80
CA ALA A 180 -5.92 10.84 -5.83
C ALA A 180 -6.00 10.36 -4.38
N ALA A 181 -6.60 9.21 -4.12
CA ALA A 181 -6.74 8.57 -2.82
C ALA A 181 -6.89 7.05 -2.98
N GLU A 182 -6.37 6.31 -2.01
CA GLU A 182 -6.55 4.85 -1.95
C GLU A 182 -8.02 4.49 -1.66
N PRO A 183 -8.52 3.34 -2.18
CA PRO A 183 -9.83 2.83 -1.84
C PRO A 183 -10.00 2.61 -0.33
N ALA A 184 -11.16 2.96 0.20
CA ALA A 184 -11.52 2.64 1.58
C ALA A 184 -11.91 1.16 1.68
N LEU A 185 -10.95 0.29 1.97
CA LEU A 185 -11.16 -1.14 2.15
C LEU A 185 -11.36 -1.50 3.64
N SER A 186 -12.13 -2.57 3.90
CA SER A 186 -12.17 -3.17 5.23
C SER A 186 -10.94 -4.06 5.48
N THR A 187 -10.67 -4.35 6.74
CA THR A 187 -9.60 -5.31 7.12
C THR A 187 -9.79 -6.67 6.44
N GLU A 188 -11.02 -7.15 6.38
CA GLU A 188 -11.37 -8.43 5.78
C GLU A 188 -11.08 -8.45 4.27
N GLN A 189 -11.34 -7.32 3.59
CA GLN A 189 -11.02 -7.16 2.17
C GLN A 189 -9.51 -7.20 1.93
N VAL A 190 -8.73 -6.45 2.73
CA VAL A 190 -7.25 -6.49 2.63
C VAL A 190 -6.70 -7.87 2.94
N GLN A 191 -7.26 -8.56 3.96
CA GLN A 191 -6.87 -9.95 4.24
C GLN A 191 -7.24 -10.91 3.12
N ALA A 192 -8.36 -10.69 2.42
CA ALA A 192 -8.72 -11.47 1.25
C ALA A 192 -7.70 -11.25 0.12
N GLU A 193 -7.36 -10.00 -0.20
CA GLU A 193 -6.33 -9.67 -1.19
C GLU A 193 -4.99 -10.33 -0.87
N LEU A 194 -4.60 -10.36 0.41
CA LEU A 194 -3.37 -11.01 0.88
C LEU A 194 -3.41 -12.52 0.63
N ARG A 195 -4.52 -13.19 0.97
CA ARG A 195 -4.69 -14.63 0.69
C ARG A 195 -4.69 -14.93 -0.81
N ASP A 196 -5.35 -14.09 -1.59
CA ASP A 196 -5.49 -14.25 -3.05
C ASP A 196 -4.17 -14.06 -3.81
N THR A 197 -3.10 -13.58 -3.15
CA THR A 197 -1.75 -13.65 -3.73
C THR A 197 -1.31 -15.09 -3.96
N GLY A 198 -1.79 -16.03 -3.16
CA GLY A 198 -1.37 -17.43 -3.19
C GLY A 198 0.06 -17.67 -2.70
N PHE A 199 0.72 -16.66 -2.12
CA PHE A 199 2.13 -16.75 -1.70
C PHE A 199 2.32 -17.31 -0.29
N ILE A 200 1.28 -17.34 0.54
CA ILE A 200 1.34 -17.84 1.92
C ILE A 200 1.01 -19.33 1.94
N ARG A 201 1.86 -20.15 2.60
CA ARG A 201 1.73 -21.61 2.74
C ARG A 201 1.54 -22.03 4.19
#